data_43abc3866771362e2b1c5773111df9de
#
_entry.id   43abc3866771362e2b1c5773111df9de
#
_cell.length_a   1.000
_cell.length_b   1.000
_cell.length_c   1.000
_cell.angle_alpha   90.00
_cell.angle_beta   90.00
_cell.angle_gamma   90.00
#
_symmetry.space_group_name_H-M   'P 1'
#
loop_
_entity.id
_entity.type
_entity.pdbx_description
1 polymer ?
#
loop_
_entity_poly.entity_id
_entity_poly.type
_entity_poly.pdbx_seq_one_letter_code
_entity_poly.pdbx_strand_id
1 'polypeptide(L)'
;MPNLYEKYVLPRLIDAACSQPPMSKLRSRYVSQARGEVLEIGIGSGLNLAHYGAGVTSITGVDPAAELTVKAAERADALSVPVSVLGISGEALDLDNNSFDTIVCTWTLCSIPNPYRAVAEMYRVLKPGGQMIFVEH
;
A
#
# COMPACT_ATOMS: atom_id res chain seq x y z
N MET A 1 -22.33 -0.10 12.08
CA MET A 1 -21.38 0.96 12.43
C MET A 1 -20.18 0.34 13.15
N PRO A 2 -18.98 0.69 12.79
CA PRO A 2 -17.82 0.26 13.57
C PRO A 2 -17.94 0.80 14.99
N ASN A 3 -17.66 -0.04 15.97
CA ASN A 3 -17.67 0.39 17.35
C ASN A 3 -16.43 1.27 17.64
N LEU A 4 -16.41 1.92 18.82
CA LEU A 4 -15.28 2.80 19.21
C LEU A 4 -13.94 2.06 19.21
N TYR A 5 -13.95 0.77 19.53
CA TYR A 5 -12.75 -0.06 19.49
C TYR A 5 -12.23 -0.21 18.05
N GLU A 6 -13.09 -0.55 17.11
CA GLU A 6 -12.72 -0.70 15.68
C GLU A 6 -12.25 0.61 15.07
N LYS A 7 -12.83 1.73 15.50
CA LYS A 7 -12.50 3.04 14.95
C LYS A 7 -11.20 3.64 15.50
N TYR A 8 -10.91 3.46 16.77
CA TYR A 8 -9.82 4.19 17.44
C TYR A 8 -8.73 3.30 18.01
N VAL A 9 -9.06 2.10 18.47
CA VAL A 9 -8.11 1.22 19.15
C VAL A 9 -7.47 0.25 18.18
N LEU A 10 -8.28 -0.45 17.39
CA LEU A 10 -7.78 -1.46 16.46
C LEU A 10 -6.77 -0.92 15.43
N PRO A 11 -7.00 0.25 14.79
CA PRO A 11 -6.01 0.80 13.86
C PRO A 11 -4.67 1.13 14.53
N ARG A 12 -4.69 1.57 15.78
CA ARG A 12 -3.46 1.84 16.54
C ARG A 12 -2.72 0.56 16.92
N LEU A 13 -3.44 -0.49 17.26
CA LEU A 13 -2.85 -1.80 17.56
C LEU A 13 -2.22 -2.41 16.31
N ILE A 14 -2.91 -2.34 15.18
CA ILE A 14 -2.40 -2.81 13.89
C ILE A 14 -1.15 -2.02 13.51
N ASP A 15 -1.19 -0.71 13.62
CA ASP A 15 -0.05 0.16 13.31
C ASP A 15 1.17 -0.18 14.19
N ALA A 16 0.95 -0.35 15.49
CA ALA A 16 2.01 -0.73 16.43
C ALA A 16 2.56 -2.13 16.14
N ALA A 17 1.71 -3.11 15.86
CA ALA A 17 2.14 -4.46 15.50
C ALA A 17 2.94 -4.49 14.20
N CYS A 18 2.46 -3.76 13.18
CA CYS A 18 3.09 -3.71 11.86
C CYS A 18 4.37 -2.85 11.82
N SER A 19 4.62 -2.01 12.83
CA SER A 19 5.83 -1.19 12.93
C SER A 19 6.98 -1.87 13.67
N GLN A 20 6.84 -3.13 14.07
CA GLN A 20 7.88 -3.88 14.77
C GLN A 20 9.19 -3.96 13.94
N PRO A 21 10.38 -3.99 14.59
CA PRO A 21 11.66 -3.96 13.89
C PRO A 21 11.85 -5.03 12.80
N PRO A 22 11.43 -6.30 12.97
CA PRO A 22 11.55 -7.30 11.90
C PRO A 22 10.78 -6.93 10.63
N MET A 23 9.58 -6.39 10.77
CA MET A 23 8.76 -5.95 9.63
C MET A 23 9.34 -4.70 8.98
N SER A 24 9.83 -3.75 9.76
CA SER A 24 10.51 -2.56 9.27
C SER A 24 11.77 -2.92 8.46
N LYS A 25 12.50 -3.93 8.90
CA LYS A 25 13.69 -4.42 8.19
C LYS A 25 13.35 -5.02 6.82
N LEU A 26 12.25 -5.78 6.75
CA LEU A 26 11.75 -6.32 5.48
C LEU A 26 11.29 -5.19 4.54
N ARG A 27 10.61 -4.18 5.06
CA ARG A 27 10.24 -3.00 4.27
C ARG A 27 11.46 -2.31 3.69
N SER A 28 12.47 -2.03 4.51
CA SER A 28 13.72 -1.40 4.06
C SER A 28 14.39 -2.18 2.94
N ARG A 29 14.32 -3.51 3.00
CA ARG A 29 14.96 -4.37 2.00
C ARG A 29 14.20 -4.44 0.69
N TYR A 30 12.87 -4.55 0.73
CA TYR A 30 12.05 -4.84 -0.44
C TYR A 30 11.34 -3.63 -1.00
N VAL A 31 10.73 -2.80 -0.17
CA VAL A 31 10.00 -1.60 -0.62
C VAL A 31 10.96 -0.59 -1.25
N SER A 32 12.19 -0.51 -0.78
CA SER A 32 13.23 0.35 -1.36
C SER A 32 13.60 0.02 -2.80
N GLN A 33 13.22 -1.15 -3.29
CA GLN A 33 13.45 -1.57 -4.69
C GLN A 33 12.39 -1.02 -5.66
N ALA A 34 11.32 -0.43 -5.15
CA ALA A 34 10.29 0.18 -6.00
C ALA A 34 10.85 1.36 -6.79
N ARG A 35 10.35 1.52 -8.02
CA ARG A 35 10.78 2.59 -8.94
C ARG A 35 9.63 3.11 -9.79
N GLY A 36 9.78 4.33 -10.28
CA GLY A 36 8.82 4.97 -11.17
C GLY A 36 7.50 5.31 -10.51
N GLU A 37 6.42 5.17 -11.22
CA GLU A 37 5.07 5.32 -10.72
C GLU A 37 4.66 4.06 -9.97
N VAL A 38 4.40 4.19 -8.67
CA VAL A 38 4.14 3.08 -7.75
C VAL A 38 2.66 3.03 -7.38
N LEU A 39 2.09 1.83 -7.43
CA LEU A 39 0.80 1.52 -6.80
C LEU A 39 1.04 0.61 -5.60
N GLU A 40 0.58 1.03 -4.43
CA GLU A 40 0.60 0.20 -3.23
C GLU A 40 -0.80 -0.31 -2.93
N ILE A 41 -0.96 -1.63 -2.94
CA ILE A 41 -2.21 -2.31 -2.57
C ILE A 41 -2.20 -2.59 -1.08
N GLY A 42 -3.23 -2.10 -0.38
CA GLY A 42 -3.31 -2.20 1.06
C GLY A 42 -2.31 -1.27 1.76
N ILE A 43 -2.34 0.01 1.41
CA ILE A 43 -1.43 1.00 2.02
C ILE A 43 -1.59 1.10 3.53
N GLY A 44 -2.78 0.81 4.04
CA GLY A 44 -3.07 0.87 5.47
C GLY A 44 -2.76 2.23 6.06
N SER A 45 -2.00 2.23 7.14
CA SER A 45 -1.55 3.46 7.82
C SER A 45 -0.34 4.15 7.16
N GLY A 46 0.19 3.60 6.07
CA GLY A 46 1.29 4.21 5.32
C GLY A 46 2.69 3.89 5.84
N LEU A 47 2.89 2.75 6.50
CA LEU A 47 4.20 2.36 7.05
C LEU A 47 5.28 2.13 5.99
N ASN A 48 4.91 1.80 4.75
CA ASN A 48 5.86 1.65 3.65
C ASN A 48 6.38 3.00 3.13
N LEU A 49 5.67 4.10 3.35
CA LEU A 49 6.00 5.40 2.76
C LEU A 49 7.42 5.87 3.11
N ALA A 50 7.87 5.60 4.32
CA ALA A 50 9.22 5.96 4.76
C ALA A 50 10.34 5.13 4.12
N HIS A 51 10.00 4.05 3.42
CA HIS A 51 10.96 3.10 2.85
C HIS A 51 11.14 3.19 1.34
N TYR A 52 10.33 3.99 0.66
CA TYR A 52 10.49 4.23 -0.77
C TYR A 52 11.76 5.03 -1.05
N GLY A 53 12.51 4.59 -2.04
CA GLY A 53 13.77 5.20 -2.43
C GLY A 53 13.65 6.33 -3.44
N ALA A 54 14.79 6.89 -3.82
CA ALA A 54 14.88 8.02 -4.76
C ALA A 54 14.43 7.70 -6.18
N GLY A 55 14.32 6.43 -6.54
CA GLY A 55 13.83 6.01 -7.87
C GLY A 55 12.33 6.15 -8.06
N VAL A 56 11.57 6.43 -7.01
CA VAL A 56 10.11 6.58 -7.07
C VAL A 56 9.74 8.00 -7.51
N THR A 57 8.84 8.10 -8.49
CA THR A 57 8.38 9.39 -9.02
C THR A 57 7.00 9.80 -8.53
N SER A 58 6.15 8.83 -8.19
CA SER A 58 4.83 9.05 -7.60
C SER A 58 4.34 7.79 -6.90
N ILE A 59 3.44 7.96 -5.94
CA ILE A 59 2.84 6.84 -5.20
C ILE A 59 1.33 7.01 -5.20
N THR A 60 0.62 5.94 -5.58
CA THR A 60 -0.82 5.81 -5.38
C THR A 60 -1.05 4.65 -4.41
N GLY A 61 -1.64 4.92 -3.26
CA GLY A 61 -1.98 3.90 -2.27
C GLY A 61 -3.48 3.65 -2.23
N VAL A 62 -3.90 2.40 -2.16
CA VAL A 62 -5.30 2.03 -2.06
C VAL A 62 -5.55 1.19 -0.82
N ASP A 63 -6.64 1.48 -0.11
CA ASP A 63 -7.12 0.70 1.02
C ASP A 63 -8.58 1.06 1.31
N PRO A 64 -9.48 0.08 1.51
CA PRO A 64 -10.87 0.38 1.83
C PRO A 64 -11.09 0.86 3.27
N ALA A 65 -10.10 0.72 4.16
CA ALA A 65 -10.19 1.12 5.57
C ALA A 65 -9.93 2.61 5.76
N ALA A 66 -10.99 3.40 5.82
CA ALA A 66 -10.91 4.86 5.91
C ALA A 66 -10.09 5.35 7.12
N GLU A 67 -10.16 4.66 8.24
CA GLU A 67 -9.43 5.02 9.47
C GLU A 67 -7.91 4.90 9.29
N LEU A 68 -7.47 3.95 8.51
CA LEU A 68 -6.05 3.76 8.22
C LEU A 68 -5.55 4.75 7.17
N THR A 69 -6.35 5.03 6.15
CA THR A 69 -5.95 5.94 5.06
C THR A 69 -5.75 7.37 5.53
N VAL A 70 -6.41 7.79 6.60
CA VAL A 70 -6.15 9.11 7.24
C VAL A 70 -4.70 9.19 7.71
N LYS A 71 -4.19 8.15 8.40
CA LYS A 71 -2.79 8.10 8.83
C LYS A 71 -1.82 8.05 7.67
N ALA A 72 -2.17 7.29 6.62
CA ALA A 72 -1.35 7.24 5.40
C ALA A 72 -1.23 8.62 4.76
N ALA A 73 -2.32 9.37 4.66
CA ALA A 73 -2.31 10.74 4.13
C ALA A 73 -1.43 11.68 4.96
N GLU A 74 -1.48 11.57 6.29
CA GLU A 74 -0.62 12.35 7.18
C GLU A 74 0.87 12.03 6.97
N ARG A 75 1.22 10.75 6.85
CA ARG A 75 2.60 10.33 6.57
C ARG A 75 3.06 10.75 5.18
N ALA A 76 2.15 10.80 4.21
CA ALA A 76 2.44 11.23 2.85
C ALA A 76 2.93 12.68 2.78
N ASP A 77 2.46 13.54 3.67
CA ASP A 77 2.85 14.97 3.71
C ASP A 77 4.37 15.15 3.96
N ALA A 78 5.03 14.17 4.52
CA ALA A 78 6.48 14.20 4.76
C ALA A 78 7.31 13.82 3.52
N LEU A 79 6.68 13.31 2.45
CA LEU A 79 7.39 12.90 1.23
C LEU A 79 7.49 14.04 0.23
N SER A 80 8.60 14.03 -0.54
CA SER A 80 8.83 15.01 -1.61
C SER A 80 8.18 14.63 -2.94
N VAL A 81 7.75 13.38 -3.10
CA VAL A 81 7.04 12.90 -4.31
C VAL A 81 5.53 13.01 -4.12
N PRO A 82 4.75 13.17 -5.20
CA PRO A 82 3.29 13.15 -5.11
C PRO A 82 2.77 11.82 -4.57
N VAL A 83 1.88 11.87 -3.60
CA VAL A 83 1.22 10.70 -3.02
C VAL A 83 -0.29 10.91 -3.04
N SER A 84 -1.01 9.97 -3.64
CA SER A 84 -2.46 9.92 -3.63
C SER A 84 -2.92 8.71 -2.82
N VAL A 85 -3.84 8.90 -1.88
CA VAL A 85 -4.40 7.82 -1.06
C VAL A 85 -5.88 7.70 -1.39
N LEU A 86 -6.29 6.53 -1.90
CA LEU A 86 -7.65 6.26 -2.37
C LEU A 86 -8.33 5.22 -1.48
N GLY A 87 -9.53 5.52 -1.04
CA GLY A 87 -10.36 4.62 -0.24
C GLY A 87 -11.09 3.57 -1.07
N ILE A 88 -10.37 2.76 -1.84
CA ILE A 88 -10.92 1.73 -2.72
C ILE A 88 -10.30 0.37 -2.47
N SER A 89 -11.02 -0.69 -2.87
CA SER A 89 -10.51 -2.06 -2.78
C SER A 89 -9.54 -2.39 -3.91
N GLY A 90 -8.52 -3.17 -3.60
CA GLY A 90 -7.61 -3.75 -4.59
C GLY A 90 -8.29 -4.71 -5.57
N GLU A 91 -9.50 -5.20 -5.25
CA GLU A 91 -10.28 -6.08 -6.12
C GLU A 91 -10.96 -5.35 -7.29
N ALA A 92 -11.10 -4.03 -7.20
CA ALA A 92 -11.76 -3.21 -8.20
C ALA A 92 -11.07 -1.84 -8.25
N LEU A 93 -10.01 -1.75 -9.01
CA LEU A 93 -9.23 -0.53 -9.17
C LEU A 93 -9.85 0.34 -10.28
N ASP A 94 -10.29 1.53 -9.93
CA ASP A 94 -10.69 2.54 -10.91
C ASP A 94 -9.46 3.30 -11.40
N LEU A 95 -8.54 2.56 -12.02
CA LEU A 95 -7.26 3.04 -12.52
C LEU A 95 -7.02 2.47 -13.92
N ASP A 96 -6.30 3.20 -14.75
CA ASP A 96 -6.06 2.83 -16.13
C ASP A 96 -5.16 1.60 -16.27
N ASN A 97 -5.34 0.86 -17.36
CA ASN A 97 -4.42 -0.22 -17.75
C ASN A 97 -3.01 0.32 -17.94
N ASN A 98 -2.01 -0.48 -17.64
CA ASN A 98 -0.61 -0.19 -17.95
C ASN A 98 -0.16 1.19 -17.48
N SER A 99 -0.49 1.56 -16.23
CA SER A 99 -0.22 2.89 -15.69
C SER A 99 0.86 2.94 -14.62
N PHE A 100 1.29 1.80 -14.07
CA PHE A 100 2.29 1.75 -13.01
C PHE A 100 3.54 0.96 -13.38
N ASP A 101 4.69 1.44 -12.94
CA ASP A 101 5.99 0.78 -13.12
C ASP A 101 6.24 -0.28 -12.06
N THR A 102 5.77 -0.04 -10.84
CA THR A 102 5.91 -0.95 -9.70
C THR A 102 4.59 -1.08 -8.95
N ILE A 103 4.24 -2.31 -8.59
CA ILE A 103 3.16 -2.58 -7.65
C ILE A 103 3.77 -3.17 -6.38
N VAL A 104 3.37 -2.63 -5.22
CA VAL A 104 3.80 -3.08 -3.90
C VAL A 104 2.59 -3.61 -3.14
N CYS A 105 2.72 -4.80 -2.59
CA CYS A 105 1.68 -5.43 -1.77
C CYS A 105 2.36 -6.12 -0.58
N THR A 106 2.14 -5.61 0.62
CA THR A 106 2.78 -6.14 1.83
C THR A 106 1.76 -6.49 2.90
N TRP A 107 1.77 -7.74 3.35
CA TRP A 107 0.88 -8.28 4.39
C TRP A 107 -0.60 -7.91 4.17
N THR A 108 -1.06 -7.98 2.92
CA THR A 108 -2.38 -7.50 2.52
C THR A 108 -3.24 -8.58 1.89
N LEU A 109 -2.66 -9.48 1.11
CA LEU A 109 -3.44 -10.50 0.37
C LEU A 109 -4.29 -11.36 1.30
N CYS A 110 -3.81 -11.61 2.53
CA CYS A 110 -4.54 -12.40 3.52
C CYS A 110 -5.85 -11.74 3.99
N SER A 111 -5.98 -10.43 3.87
CA SER A 111 -7.18 -9.68 4.28
C SER A 111 -8.09 -9.29 3.12
N ILE A 112 -7.71 -9.59 1.89
CA ILE A 112 -8.56 -9.35 0.71
C ILE A 112 -9.52 -10.52 0.51
N PRO A 113 -10.85 -10.28 0.43
CA PRO A 113 -11.83 -11.35 0.28
C PRO A 113 -11.60 -12.22 -0.96
N ASN A 114 -11.25 -11.62 -2.09
CA ASN A 114 -10.90 -12.33 -3.31
C ASN A 114 -9.51 -11.89 -3.82
N PRO A 115 -8.43 -12.55 -3.36
CA PRO A 115 -7.08 -12.18 -3.75
C PRO A 115 -6.79 -12.43 -5.24
N TYR A 116 -7.49 -13.36 -5.88
CA TYR A 116 -7.33 -13.60 -7.32
C TYR A 116 -7.78 -12.39 -8.14
N ARG A 117 -8.88 -11.74 -7.75
CA ARG A 117 -9.34 -10.50 -8.39
C ARG A 117 -8.33 -9.36 -8.18
N ALA A 118 -7.80 -9.25 -6.98
CA ALA A 118 -6.79 -8.23 -6.67
C ALA A 118 -5.53 -8.43 -7.51
N VAL A 119 -5.03 -9.65 -7.64
CA VAL A 119 -3.85 -9.95 -8.47
C VAL A 119 -4.15 -9.68 -9.95
N ALA A 120 -5.34 -10.02 -10.44
CA ALA A 120 -5.74 -9.72 -11.81
C ALA A 120 -5.75 -8.19 -12.07
N GLU A 121 -6.27 -7.40 -11.13
CA GLU A 121 -6.25 -5.94 -11.21
C GLU A 121 -4.82 -5.38 -11.18
N MET A 122 -3.96 -5.90 -10.30
CA MET A 122 -2.55 -5.54 -10.26
C MET A 122 -1.88 -5.77 -11.63
N TYR A 123 -2.12 -6.94 -12.22
CA TYR A 123 -1.59 -7.27 -13.54
C TYR A 123 -2.10 -6.31 -14.62
N ARG A 124 -3.39 -5.98 -14.60
CA ARG A 124 -4.02 -5.07 -15.56
C ARG A 124 -3.40 -3.68 -15.55
N VAL A 125 -3.15 -3.12 -14.36
CA VAL A 125 -2.65 -1.75 -14.22
C VAL A 125 -1.12 -1.65 -14.29
N LEU A 126 -0.41 -2.77 -14.23
CA LEU A 126 1.04 -2.81 -14.35
C LEU A 126 1.46 -2.65 -15.81
N LYS A 127 2.42 -1.77 -16.07
CA LYS A 127 3.02 -1.61 -17.40
C LYS A 127 3.77 -2.88 -17.82
N PRO A 128 3.81 -3.20 -19.13
CA PRO A 128 4.73 -4.22 -19.63
C PRO A 128 6.17 -3.94 -19.18
N GLY A 129 6.85 -4.95 -18.65
CA GLY A 129 8.19 -4.80 -18.09
C GLY A 129 8.24 -4.21 -16.68
N GLY A 130 7.10 -3.89 -16.09
CA GLY A 130 6.99 -3.47 -14.70
C GLY A 130 7.27 -4.59 -13.71
N GLN A 131 7.38 -4.25 -12.43
CA GLN A 131 7.68 -5.21 -11.36
C GLN A 131 6.59 -5.23 -10.30
N MET A 132 6.39 -6.40 -9.70
CA MET A 132 5.56 -6.58 -8.52
C MET A 132 6.46 -6.95 -7.34
N ILE A 133 6.26 -6.28 -6.21
CA ILE A 133 6.94 -6.57 -4.95
C ILE A 133 5.91 -7.05 -3.95
N PHE A 134 6.05 -8.31 -3.55
CA PHE A 134 5.19 -8.92 -2.54
C PHE A 134 6.01 -9.24 -1.30
N VAL A 135 5.48 -8.87 -0.13
CA VAL A 135 5.98 -9.33 1.17
C VAL A 135 4.77 -9.85 1.94
N GLU A 136 4.62 -11.14 1.97
CA GLU A 136 3.47 -11.83 2.58
C GLU A 136 3.96 -12.93 3.53
N HIS A 137 3.06 -13.47 4.33
CA HIS A 137 3.36 -14.55 5.28
C HIS A 137 2.49 -15.78 5.08
#